data_e5e3008021c8bc49f54a766130d9e657
#
_entry.id   e5e3008021c8bc49f54a766130d9e657
#
_cell.length_a   1.000
_cell.length_b   1.000
_cell.length_c   1.000
_cell.angle_alpha   90.00
_cell.angle_beta   90.00
_cell.angle_gamma   90.00
#
_symmetry.space_group_name_H-M   'P 1'
#
loop_
_entity.id
_entity.type
_entity.pdbx_description
1 polymer ?
#
loop_
_entity_poly.entity_id
_entity_poly.type
_entity_poly.pdbx_seq_one_letter_code
_entity_poly.pdbx_strand_id
1 'polypeptide(L)'
;SKYKNISFRKMCFRNNLIYGMIFLSNISLWRQGDSFMRKILFATSECVPFVKTGGLADVCGALPKGFNKDEWDVRVVLPNYTCIPDHFRNNFKYITHFYMGTGSYNPGAHVGVMTYEYEGVTYYFIDNLVYFGGSKPYGDFRTDIEKFAFFDKAVLSILPIVGFRPDL
;
A
#
# COMPACT_ATOMS: atom_id res chain seq x y z
N SER A 1 7.79 21.90 20.16
CA SER A 1 6.72 21.08 20.69
C SER A 1 5.39 21.51 20.08
N LYS A 2 4.93 20.86 19.01
CA LYS A 2 3.55 20.96 18.52
C LYS A 2 3.24 19.71 17.69
N TYR A 3 2.91 18.62 18.38
CA TYR A 3 2.15 17.53 17.76
C TYR A 3 0.69 17.79 18.10
N LYS A 4 -0.10 18.26 17.15
CA LYS A 4 -1.56 18.36 17.25
C LYS A 4 -2.20 17.22 16.47
N ASN A 5 -2.84 16.35 17.24
CA ASN A 5 -4.02 15.52 16.97
C ASN A 5 -4.30 15.09 15.52
N ILE A 6 -4.00 13.81 15.26
CA ILE A 6 -4.54 13.06 14.12
C ILE A 6 -6.00 12.71 14.45
N SER A 7 -6.93 13.41 13.82
CA SER A 7 -8.35 13.08 13.91
C SER A 7 -8.71 12.04 12.86
N PHE A 8 -8.98 10.81 13.30
CA PHE A 8 -9.58 9.78 12.46
C PHE A 8 -11.06 10.13 12.20
N ARG A 9 -11.39 10.71 11.06
CA ARG A 9 -12.80 10.79 10.63
C ARG A 9 -13.19 9.46 9.99
N LYS A 10 -13.99 8.68 10.72
CA LYS A 10 -14.77 7.59 10.16
C LYS A 10 -15.76 8.17 9.14
N MET A 11 -15.49 7.99 7.85
CA MET A 11 -16.52 8.15 6.82
C MET A 11 -17.28 6.83 6.71
N CYS A 12 -18.43 6.80 7.36
CA CYS A 12 -19.38 5.70 7.28
C CYS A 12 -20.24 5.91 6.03
N PHE A 13 -19.91 5.23 4.92
CA PHE A 13 -20.86 5.09 3.81
C PHE A 13 -21.74 3.89 4.08
N ARG A 14 -23.06 4.12 4.08
CA ARG A 14 -24.08 3.08 4.23
C ARG A 14 -23.89 2.04 3.10
N ASN A 15 -23.65 0.80 3.51
CA ASN A 15 -23.81 -0.44 2.74
C ASN A 15 -22.83 -0.82 1.63
N ASN A 16 -21.58 -0.33 1.59
CA ASN A 16 -20.52 -1.01 0.87
C ASN A 16 -19.19 -0.76 1.57
N LEU A 17 -18.75 -1.72 2.37
CA LEU A 17 -17.39 -1.74 2.92
C LEU A 17 -16.44 -2.03 1.76
N ILE A 18 -15.79 -1.01 1.22
CA ILE A 18 -14.63 -1.18 0.36
C ILE A 18 -13.44 -1.43 1.28
N TYR A 19 -13.16 -2.71 1.57
CA TYR A 19 -11.97 -3.11 2.28
C TYR A 19 -10.75 -2.89 1.38
N GLY A 20 -9.79 -2.13 1.85
CA GLY A 20 -8.43 -2.16 1.32
C GLY A 20 -7.87 -0.91 0.65
N MET A 21 -8.46 0.26 0.84
CA MET A 21 -7.88 1.51 0.34
C MET A 21 -7.77 2.55 1.46
N ILE A 22 -6.55 2.88 1.86
CA ILE A 22 -6.27 3.97 2.79
C ILE A 22 -5.78 5.17 2.00
N PHE A 23 -6.54 6.27 2.06
CA PHE A 23 -6.07 7.58 1.64
C PHE A 23 -5.45 8.29 2.84
N LEU A 24 -4.14 8.47 2.83
CA LEU A 24 -3.44 9.29 3.81
C LEU A 24 -3.41 10.73 3.30
N SER A 25 -4.38 11.54 3.71
CA SER A 25 -4.40 12.97 3.39
C SER A 25 -3.77 13.80 4.52
N ASN A 26 -2.63 14.39 4.27
CA ASN A 26 -2.14 15.55 5.01
C ASN A 26 -2.42 16.79 4.15
N ILE A 27 -3.52 17.46 4.41
CA ILE A 27 -3.80 18.79 3.84
C ILE A 27 -2.89 19.79 4.57
N SER A 28 -1.65 19.92 4.14
CA SER A 28 -0.78 21.00 4.54
C SER A 28 -0.99 22.18 3.57
N LEU A 29 -1.28 23.33 4.14
CA LEU A 29 -1.47 24.64 3.51
C LEU A 29 -0.58 24.82 2.27
N TRP A 30 -1.20 25.02 1.13
CA TRP A 30 -0.61 25.32 -0.15
C TRP A 30 0.28 26.57 -0.07
N ARG A 31 1.57 26.43 -0.25
CA ARG A 31 2.45 27.55 -0.60
C ARG A 31 2.46 27.69 -2.12
N GLN A 32 1.94 28.80 -2.58
CA GLN A 32 2.00 29.23 -3.98
C GLN A 32 3.47 29.58 -4.29
N GLY A 33 4.09 28.86 -5.21
CA GLY A 33 5.36 29.30 -5.80
C GLY A 33 6.48 28.27 -6.04
N ASP A 34 6.46 27.08 -5.43
CA ASP A 34 7.45 26.07 -5.71
C ASP A 34 6.86 24.97 -6.60
N SER A 35 7.50 24.72 -7.75
CA SER A 35 7.26 23.54 -8.60
C SER A 35 7.72 22.27 -7.84
N PHE A 36 7.00 21.93 -6.78
CA PHE A 36 7.29 20.76 -5.98
C PHE A 36 6.46 19.60 -6.50
N MET A 37 7.13 18.57 -7.02
CA MET A 37 6.50 17.32 -7.42
C MET A 37 5.73 16.74 -6.23
N ARG A 38 4.42 16.61 -6.36
CA ARG A 38 3.53 16.06 -5.33
C ARG A 38 3.63 14.55 -5.32
N LYS A 39 3.49 13.95 -4.14
CA LYS A 39 3.70 12.52 -3.92
C LYS A 39 2.41 11.85 -3.47
N ILE A 40 1.98 10.84 -4.21
CA ILE A 40 0.79 10.05 -3.88
C ILE A 40 1.20 8.60 -3.66
N LEU A 41 0.69 7.99 -2.58
CA LEU A 41 0.80 6.57 -2.34
C LEU A 41 -0.58 5.91 -2.36
N PHE A 42 -0.78 5.02 -3.31
CA PHE A 42 -1.93 4.12 -3.32
C PHE A 42 -1.59 2.85 -2.53
N ALA A 43 -2.21 2.67 -1.36
CA ALA A 43 -2.16 1.41 -0.63
C ALA A 43 -3.41 0.59 -0.97
N THR A 44 -3.23 -0.59 -1.55
CA THR A 44 -4.34 -1.39 -2.08
C THR A 44 -4.13 -2.88 -1.86
N SER A 45 -5.24 -3.61 -1.69
CA SER A 45 -5.22 -5.07 -1.57
C SER A 45 -5.11 -5.78 -2.93
N GLU A 46 -5.49 -5.12 -4.03
CA GLU A 46 -5.41 -5.69 -5.37
C GLU A 46 -5.15 -4.61 -6.42
N CYS A 47 -4.44 -4.97 -7.48
CA CYS A 47 -4.07 -4.08 -8.57
C CYS A 47 -3.72 -4.89 -9.82
N VAL A 48 -4.32 -4.59 -10.97
CA VAL A 48 -3.87 -5.16 -12.24
C VAL A 48 -2.50 -4.59 -12.63
N PRO A 49 -1.60 -5.38 -13.24
CA PRO A 49 -1.80 -6.76 -13.72
C PRO A 49 -1.45 -7.85 -12.69
N PHE A 50 -1.10 -7.50 -11.46
CA PHE A 50 -0.53 -8.42 -10.47
C PHE A 50 -1.58 -9.34 -9.85
N VAL A 51 -2.67 -8.77 -9.35
CA VAL A 51 -3.75 -9.53 -8.71
C VAL A 51 -5.09 -8.82 -8.93
N LYS A 52 -6.12 -9.61 -9.27
CA LYS A 52 -7.47 -9.10 -9.53
C LYS A 52 -8.51 -10.09 -9.04
N THR A 53 -9.44 -9.61 -8.24
CA THR A 53 -10.67 -10.33 -7.86
C THR A 53 -11.93 -9.52 -8.22
N GLY A 54 -11.82 -8.19 -8.31
CA GLY A 54 -12.93 -7.29 -8.59
C GLY A 54 -12.52 -6.00 -9.28
N GLY A 55 -13.43 -5.03 -9.29
CA GLY A 55 -13.23 -3.74 -9.93
C GLY A 55 -12.20 -2.84 -9.26
N LEU A 56 -11.88 -3.07 -7.99
CA LEU A 56 -10.83 -2.33 -7.28
C LEU A 56 -9.48 -2.45 -7.99
N ALA A 57 -9.16 -3.67 -8.45
CA ALA A 57 -7.91 -3.92 -9.17
C ALA A 57 -7.78 -3.09 -10.45
N ASP A 58 -8.87 -2.92 -11.20
CA ASP A 58 -8.88 -2.12 -12.42
C ASP A 58 -8.64 -0.64 -12.13
N VAL A 59 -9.28 -0.10 -11.09
CA VAL A 59 -9.09 1.29 -10.66
C VAL A 59 -7.64 1.53 -10.20
N CYS A 60 -7.12 0.65 -9.33
CA CYS A 60 -5.77 0.79 -8.80
C CYS A 60 -4.67 0.55 -9.86
N GLY A 61 -4.97 -0.19 -10.92
CA GLY A 61 -4.07 -0.38 -12.04
C GLY A 61 -4.10 0.73 -13.09
N ALA A 62 -5.21 1.45 -13.22
CA ALA A 62 -5.39 2.51 -14.21
C ALA A 62 -5.09 3.92 -13.66
N LEU A 63 -5.64 4.24 -12.49
CA LEU A 63 -5.60 5.59 -11.92
C LEU A 63 -4.16 6.12 -11.71
N PRO A 64 -3.20 5.36 -11.16
CA PRO A 64 -1.82 5.85 -10.98
C PRO A 64 -1.14 6.27 -12.28
N LYS A 65 -1.49 5.65 -13.41
CA LYS A 65 -0.93 5.94 -14.72
C LYS A 65 -1.50 7.21 -15.36
N GLY A 66 -2.68 7.66 -14.90
CA GLY A 66 -3.37 8.84 -15.40
C GLY A 66 -2.83 10.17 -14.88
N PHE A 67 -1.96 10.15 -13.87
CA PHE A 67 -1.37 11.37 -13.33
C PHE A 67 -0.24 11.89 -14.22
N ASN A 68 -0.14 13.21 -14.35
CA ASN A 68 0.97 13.87 -15.04
C ASN A 68 2.26 13.64 -14.23
N LYS A 69 3.22 12.93 -14.81
CA LYS A 69 4.49 12.56 -14.16
C LYS A 69 5.42 13.75 -13.88
N ASP A 70 5.20 14.88 -14.55
CA ASP A 70 5.98 16.10 -14.31
C ASP A 70 5.52 16.82 -13.03
N GLU A 71 4.30 16.51 -12.55
CA GLU A 71 3.68 17.14 -11.38
C GLU A 71 3.53 16.18 -10.20
N TRP A 72 3.46 14.86 -10.50
CA TRP A 72 3.08 13.85 -9.52
C TRP A 72 4.03 12.63 -9.54
N ASP A 73 4.64 12.32 -8.39
CA ASP A 73 5.29 11.02 -8.13
C ASP A 73 4.24 10.11 -7.48
N VAL A 74 3.66 9.24 -8.29
CA VAL A 74 2.61 8.31 -7.86
C VAL A 74 3.19 6.92 -7.72
N ARG A 75 3.05 6.34 -6.53
CA ARG A 75 3.50 4.98 -6.22
C ARG A 75 2.36 4.15 -5.68
N VAL A 76 2.49 2.84 -5.81
CA VAL A 76 1.50 1.87 -5.36
C VAL A 76 2.17 0.90 -4.40
N VAL A 77 1.49 0.54 -3.33
CA VAL A 77 1.92 -0.54 -2.43
C VAL A 77 0.82 -1.58 -2.30
N LEU A 78 1.18 -2.85 -2.40
CA LEU A 78 0.26 -3.97 -2.31
C LEU A 78 0.94 -5.17 -1.64
N PRO A 79 0.16 -6.15 -1.12
CA PRO A 79 0.73 -7.37 -0.57
C PRO A 79 1.41 -8.22 -1.66
N ASN A 80 2.52 -8.88 -1.32
CA ASN A 80 3.18 -9.85 -2.18
C ASN A 80 2.48 -11.22 -2.08
N TYR A 81 1.28 -11.30 -2.65
CA TYR A 81 0.56 -12.58 -2.66
C TYR A 81 1.29 -13.64 -3.47
N THR A 82 1.26 -14.88 -2.97
CA THR A 82 1.83 -16.01 -3.72
C THR A 82 1.08 -16.36 -5.00
N CYS A 83 -0.16 -15.87 -5.14
CA CYS A 83 -0.94 -16.02 -6.37
C CYS A 83 -0.61 -15.00 -7.47
N ILE A 84 0.26 -14.02 -7.22
CA ILE A 84 0.80 -13.15 -8.28
C ILE A 84 1.60 -14.02 -9.26
N PRO A 85 1.37 -13.88 -10.58
CA PRO A 85 2.08 -14.70 -11.57
C PRO A 85 3.60 -14.60 -11.46
N ASP A 86 4.28 -15.74 -11.60
CA ASP A 86 5.74 -15.86 -11.41
C ASP A 86 6.53 -14.95 -12.36
N HIS A 87 6.04 -14.70 -13.56
CA HIS A 87 6.71 -13.80 -14.50
C HIS A 87 6.79 -12.34 -13.99
N PHE A 88 5.93 -11.92 -13.05
CA PHE A 88 6.10 -10.67 -12.32
C PHE A 88 7.00 -10.85 -11.11
N ARG A 89 6.69 -11.84 -10.24
CA ARG A 89 7.39 -12.05 -8.97
C ARG A 89 8.90 -12.24 -9.15
N ASN A 90 9.31 -12.95 -10.19
CA ASN A 90 10.72 -13.18 -10.51
C ASN A 90 11.50 -11.90 -10.89
N ASN A 91 10.79 -10.82 -11.20
CA ASN A 91 11.38 -9.52 -11.53
C ASN A 91 11.34 -8.53 -10.36
N PHE A 92 10.74 -8.90 -9.23
CA PHE A 92 10.72 -8.05 -8.05
C PHE A 92 12.12 -7.90 -7.47
N LYS A 93 12.52 -6.65 -7.22
CA LYS A 93 13.81 -6.33 -6.62
C LYS A 93 13.64 -6.22 -5.11
N TYR A 94 14.41 -7.00 -4.38
CA TYR A 94 14.45 -6.91 -2.93
C TYR A 94 15.04 -5.58 -2.46
N ILE A 95 14.38 -4.93 -1.49
CA ILE A 95 14.87 -3.71 -0.84
C ILE A 95 15.43 -4.05 0.54
N THR A 96 14.59 -4.59 1.42
CA THR A 96 14.94 -4.86 2.81
C THR A 96 13.93 -5.81 3.47
N HIS A 97 14.21 -6.17 4.71
CA HIS A 97 13.23 -6.77 5.61
C HIS A 97 13.41 -6.25 7.04
N PHE A 98 12.36 -6.35 7.82
CA PHE A 98 12.36 -6.08 9.26
C PHE A 98 11.29 -6.92 9.94
N TYR A 99 11.24 -6.83 11.28
CA TYR A 99 10.22 -7.50 12.07
C TYR A 99 9.34 -6.47 12.76
N MET A 100 8.04 -6.70 12.75
CA MET A 100 7.05 -5.76 13.25
C MET A 100 6.08 -6.48 14.20
N GLY A 101 5.96 -5.99 15.44
CA GLY A 101 4.98 -6.52 16.38
C GLY A 101 3.54 -6.23 15.91
N THR A 102 2.71 -7.27 15.91
CA THR A 102 1.28 -7.17 15.53
C THR A 102 0.34 -7.16 16.74
N GLY A 103 0.89 -7.17 17.96
CA GLY A 103 0.16 -7.15 19.22
C GLY A 103 0.94 -7.77 20.35
N SER A 104 0.30 -7.90 21.52
CA SER A 104 0.96 -8.38 22.75
C SER A 104 1.48 -9.82 22.68
N TYR A 105 1.00 -10.63 21.77
CA TYR A 105 1.33 -12.06 21.66
C TYR A 105 2.26 -12.42 20.51
N ASN A 106 2.54 -11.50 19.58
CA ASN A 106 3.44 -11.76 18.47
C ASN A 106 4.61 -10.76 18.51
N PRO A 107 5.80 -11.20 18.97
CA PRO A 107 6.95 -10.31 19.14
C PRO A 107 7.52 -9.77 17.84
N GLY A 108 7.13 -10.31 16.70
CA GLY A 108 7.55 -9.78 15.42
C GLY A 108 7.12 -10.65 14.23
N ALA A 109 6.23 -10.13 13.41
CA ALA A 109 5.96 -10.71 12.10
C ALA A 109 6.99 -10.18 11.09
N HIS A 110 7.50 -11.05 10.24
CA HIS A 110 8.40 -10.69 9.15
C HIS A 110 7.71 -9.74 8.16
N VAL A 111 8.40 -8.68 7.76
CA VAL A 111 7.98 -7.75 6.71
C VAL A 111 9.11 -7.69 5.69
N GLY A 112 8.95 -8.37 4.56
CA GLY A 112 9.82 -8.20 3.40
C GLY A 112 9.31 -7.03 2.55
N VAL A 113 10.22 -6.30 1.94
CA VAL A 113 9.90 -5.16 1.06
C VAL A 113 10.59 -5.36 -0.28
N MET A 114 9.79 -5.40 -1.31
CA MET A 114 10.25 -5.51 -2.70
C MET A 114 9.71 -4.37 -3.52
N THR A 115 10.34 -4.10 -4.66
CA THR A 115 9.91 -3.09 -5.63
C THR A 115 9.93 -3.62 -7.04
N TYR A 116 9.07 -3.06 -7.86
CA TYR A 116 9.02 -3.30 -9.30
C TYR A 116 8.51 -2.07 -10.03
N GLU A 117 9.17 -1.71 -11.13
CA GLU A 117 8.73 -0.64 -12.03
C GLU A 117 7.90 -1.26 -13.15
N TYR A 118 6.66 -0.82 -13.28
CA TYR A 118 5.76 -1.30 -14.33
C TYR A 118 5.00 -0.14 -14.97
N GLU A 119 5.11 -0.01 -16.28
CA GLU A 119 4.47 1.07 -17.07
C GLU A 119 4.72 2.48 -16.49
N GLY A 120 5.92 2.68 -15.94
CA GLY A 120 6.37 3.96 -15.39
C GLY A 120 5.74 4.34 -14.06
N VAL A 121 5.22 3.37 -13.31
CA VAL A 121 4.78 3.49 -11.93
C VAL A 121 5.65 2.60 -11.05
N THR A 122 6.09 3.13 -9.91
CA THR A 122 6.81 2.36 -8.90
C THR A 122 5.82 1.61 -8.01
N TYR A 123 5.99 0.30 -7.96
CA TYR A 123 5.22 -0.59 -7.08
C TYR A 123 6.09 -1.10 -5.94
N TYR A 124 5.54 -1.12 -4.74
CA TYR A 124 6.10 -1.80 -3.58
C TYR A 124 5.27 -3.01 -3.23
N PHE A 125 5.92 -4.08 -2.81
CA PHE A 125 5.27 -5.31 -2.40
C PHE A 125 5.69 -5.65 -0.97
N ILE A 126 4.71 -5.85 -0.10
CA ILE A 126 4.92 -6.27 1.29
C ILE A 126 4.85 -7.79 1.35
N ASP A 127 5.96 -8.42 1.70
CA ASP A 127 6.08 -9.88 1.78
C ASP A 127 5.89 -10.39 3.19
N ASN A 128 4.99 -11.36 3.33
CA ASN A 128 4.81 -12.20 4.50
C ASN A 128 4.02 -13.45 4.11
N LEU A 129 4.66 -14.60 4.12
CA LEU A 129 4.03 -15.85 3.68
C LEU A 129 2.87 -16.30 4.58
N VAL A 130 2.86 -15.92 5.86
CA VAL A 130 1.77 -16.27 6.78
C VAL A 130 0.48 -15.53 6.41
N TYR A 131 0.59 -14.25 6.07
CA TYR A 131 -0.57 -13.42 5.74
C TYR A 131 -0.93 -13.44 4.25
N PHE A 132 0.08 -13.51 3.36
CA PHE A 132 -0.12 -13.35 1.92
C PHE A 132 0.16 -14.63 1.13
N GLY A 133 0.43 -15.74 1.83
CA GLY A 133 0.45 -17.07 1.23
C GLY A 133 -0.94 -17.55 0.85
N GLY A 134 -1.00 -18.47 -0.12
CA GLY A 134 -2.25 -19.08 -0.55
C GLY A 134 -2.67 -18.69 -1.96
N SER A 135 -3.76 -19.31 -2.43
CA SER A 135 -4.22 -19.19 -3.83
C SER A 135 -5.11 -17.97 -4.10
N LYS A 136 -5.49 -17.24 -3.05
CA LYS A 136 -6.43 -16.11 -3.15
C LYS A 136 -6.05 -14.97 -2.23
N PRO A 137 -6.29 -13.70 -2.62
CA PRO A 137 -6.03 -12.54 -1.77
C PRO A 137 -6.91 -12.46 -0.53
N TYR A 138 -8.15 -12.92 -0.64
CA TYR A 138 -9.13 -12.86 0.44
C TYR A 138 -9.50 -14.26 0.93
N GLY A 139 -9.68 -14.37 2.24
CA GLY A 139 -10.09 -15.57 2.96
C GLY A 139 -11.37 -15.38 3.74
N ASP A 140 -11.38 -15.81 4.99
CA ASP A 140 -12.46 -15.53 5.91
C ASP A 140 -12.27 -14.17 6.60
N PHE A 141 -13.37 -13.62 7.10
CA PHE A 141 -13.43 -12.28 7.68
C PHE A 141 -12.43 -12.04 8.83
N ARG A 142 -12.19 -13.04 9.67
CA ARG A 142 -11.30 -12.88 10.84
C ARG A 142 -9.84 -12.81 10.43
N THR A 143 -9.43 -13.72 9.57
CA THR A 143 -8.05 -13.75 9.05
C THR A 143 -7.76 -12.53 8.17
N ASP A 144 -8.76 -12.04 7.43
CA ASP A 144 -8.58 -10.86 6.59
C ASP A 144 -8.44 -9.57 7.41
N ILE A 145 -9.14 -9.43 8.55
CA ILE A 145 -8.94 -8.28 9.45
C ILE A 145 -7.48 -8.21 9.93
N GLU A 146 -6.94 -9.32 10.44
CA GLU A 146 -5.57 -9.35 10.94
C GLU A 146 -4.56 -9.10 9.82
N LYS A 147 -4.75 -9.76 8.68
CA LYS A 147 -3.91 -9.62 7.48
C LYS A 147 -3.83 -8.16 7.00
N PHE A 148 -4.96 -7.47 6.88
CA PHE A 148 -4.96 -6.10 6.39
C PHE A 148 -4.55 -5.09 7.46
N ALA A 149 -4.81 -5.34 8.73
CA ALA A 149 -4.23 -4.54 9.81
C ALA A 149 -2.69 -4.64 9.85
N PHE A 150 -2.15 -5.84 9.60
CA PHE A 150 -0.71 -6.03 9.41
C PHE A 150 -0.21 -5.24 8.18
N PHE A 151 -0.89 -5.36 7.05
CA PHE A 151 -0.53 -4.65 5.82
C PHE A 151 -0.50 -3.14 6.03
N ASP A 152 -1.54 -2.55 6.62
CA ASP A 152 -1.65 -1.13 6.89
C ASP A 152 -0.49 -0.61 7.74
N LYS A 153 -0.15 -1.34 8.79
CA LYS A 153 0.98 -1.02 9.66
C LYS A 153 2.31 -1.13 8.90
N ALA A 154 2.48 -2.16 8.08
CA ALA A 154 3.67 -2.35 7.26
C ALA A 154 3.85 -1.21 6.25
N VAL A 155 2.78 -0.77 5.58
CA VAL A 155 2.79 0.37 4.65
C VAL A 155 3.34 1.63 5.32
N LEU A 156 2.86 1.96 6.51
CA LEU A 156 3.38 3.12 7.25
C LEU A 156 4.85 2.96 7.63
N SER A 157 5.24 1.74 7.98
CA SER A 157 6.61 1.43 8.44
C SER A 157 7.66 1.49 7.32
N ILE A 158 7.28 1.18 6.07
CA ILE A 158 8.23 1.21 4.95
C ILE A 158 8.52 2.62 4.44
N LEU A 159 7.67 3.61 4.67
CA LEU A 159 7.82 4.96 4.11
C LEU A 159 9.19 5.59 4.37
N PRO A 160 9.71 5.62 5.62
CA PRO A 160 11.04 6.15 5.89
C PRO A 160 12.16 5.29 5.26
N ILE A 161 11.93 3.97 5.11
CA ILE A 161 12.91 3.03 4.57
C ILE A 161 13.10 3.26 3.06
N VAL A 162 12.00 3.43 2.33
CA VAL A 162 12.03 3.69 0.89
C VAL A 162 12.23 5.16 0.55
N GLY A 163 12.41 6.04 1.57
CA GLY A 163 12.62 7.47 1.39
C GLY A 163 11.46 8.19 0.71
N PHE A 164 10.23 7.68 0.86
CA PHE A 164 9.05 8.23 0.24
C PHE A 164 8.12 8.84 1.29
N ARG A 165 7.92 10.14 1.20
CA ARG A 165 6.99 10.87 2.06
C ARG A 165 5.81 11.35 1.21
N PRO A 166 4.69 10.63 1.19
CA PRO A 166 3.53 11.01 0.41
C PRO A 166 2.87 12.26 1.00
N ASP A 167 2.31 13.08 0.12
CA ASP A 167 1.44 14.20 0.47
C ASP A 167 -0.01 13.74 0.60
N LEU A 168 -0.32 12.62 -0.11
CA LEU A 168 -1.65 12.03 -0.15
C LEU A 168 -1.54 10.51 -0.22
#